data_860be62f0d92ed537f60beac1775cece
#
_entry.id   860be62f0d92ed537f60beac1775cece
#
_cell.length_a   1.000
_cell.length_b   1.000
_cell.length_c   1.000
_cell.angle_alpha   90.00
_cell.angle_beta   90.00
_cell.angle_gamma   90.00
#
_symmetry.space_group_name_H-M   'P 1'
#
loop_
_entity.id
_entity.type
_entity.pdbx_description
1 polymer ?
#
loop_
_entity_poly.entity_id
_entity_poly.type
_entity_poly.pdbx_seq_one_letter_code
_entity_poly.pdbx_strand_id
1 'polypeptide(L)'
;MVRSQMPNESERVKFDQWYGTHHLPLAMDKLHAEKGWRFWSRSDPSVHYAMYEFKDMATLRKCLDSPGFKMLVADFDEAWPQVTRSRDLIEIVQEA
;
A
#
# COMPACT_ATOMS: atom_id res chain seq x y z
N MET A 1 -4.99 4.01 2.67
CA MET A 1 -3.71 4.59 2.22
C MET A 1 -2.57 4.06 3.09
N VAL A 2 -1.49 3.66 2.47
CA VAL A 2 -0.29 3.17 3.16
C VAL A 2 0.88 4.09 2.83
N ARG A 3 1.51 4.64 3.87
CA ARG A 3 2.68 5.51 3.75
C ARG A 3 3.92 4.74 4.20
N SER A 4 4.93 4.67 3.34
CA SER A 4 6.20 4.00 3.63
C SER A 4 7.34 5.00 3.53
N GLN A 5 8.28 4.92 4.46
CA GLN A 5 9.45 5.79 4.47
C GLN A 5 10.70 5.02 4.05
N MET A 6 11.35 5.49 2.96
CA MET A 6 12.53 4.88 2.37
C MET A 6 13.70 5.89 2.40
N PRO A 7 14.37 6.07 3.54
CA PRO A 7 15.42 7.09 3.66
C PRO A 7 16.64 6.79 2.79
N ASN A 8 16.94 5.52 2.52
CA ASN A 8 18.09 5.11 1.73
C ASN A 8 17.74 5.15 0.24
N GLU A 9 18.37 6.09 -0.48
CA GLU A 9 18.12 6.29 -1.91
C GLU A 9 18.37 5.04 -2.75
N SER A 10 19.41 4.28 -2.45
CA SER A 10 19.73 3.05 -3.20
C SER A 10 18.65 1.97 -3.04
N GLU A 11 17.90 1.99 -1.96
CA GLU A 11 16.81 1.05 -1.71
C GLU A 11 15.53 1.43 -2.45
N ARG A 12 15.36 2.70 -2.81
CA ARG A 12 14.12 3.20 -3.44
C ARG A 12 13.85 2.56 -4.79
N VAL A 13 14.89 2.36 -5.61
CA VAL A 13 14.76 1.72 -6.93
C VAL A 13 14.29 0.28 -6.77
N LYS A 14 14.90 -0.46 -5.84
CA LYS A 14 14.52 -1.85 -5.56
C LYS A 14 13.10 -1.95 -5.03
N PHE A 15 12.73 -1.04 -4.12
CA PHE A 15 11.39 -0.97 -3.54
C PHE A 15 10.36 -0.68 -4.62
N ASP A 16 10.65 0.29 -5.49
CA ASP A 16 9.76 0.66 -6.59
C ASP A 16 9.49 -0.52 -7.52
N GLN A 17 10.52 -1.24 -7.91
CA GLN A 17 10.40 -2.43 -8.76
C GLN A 17 9.61 -3.54 -8.06
N TRP A 18 9.95 -3.84 -6.81
CA TRP A 18 9.29 -4.88 -6.04
C TRP A 18 7.80 -4.57 -5.87
N TYR A 19 7.47 -3.34 -5.51
CA TYR A 19 6.08 -2.93 -5.30
C TYR A 19 5.29 -2.99 -6.60
N GLY A 20 5.85 -2.47 -7.68
CA GLY A 20 5.16 -2.39 -8.97
C GLY A 20 4.97 -3.75 -9.65
N THR A 21 5.96 -4.64 -9.55
CA THR A 21 5.92 -5.95 -10.23
C THR A 21 5.37 -7.08 -9.37
N HIS A 22 5.42 -6.96 -8.05
CA HIS A 22 5.03 -8.03 -7.13
C HIS A 22 3.91 -7.62 -6.17
N HIS A 23 4.15 -6.61 -5.34
CA HIS A 23 3.25 -6.33 -4.21
C HIS A 23 1.92 -5.71 -4.63
N LEU A 24 1.92 -4.75 -5.56
CA LEU A 24 0.68 -4.14 -6.02
C LEU A 24 -0.23 -5.12 -6.76
N PRO A 25 0.28 -5.93 -7.74
CA PRO A 25 -0.54 -6.96 -8.35
C PRO A 25 -1.08 -7.99 -7.35
N LEU A 26 -0.26 -8.40 -6.39
CA LEU A 26 -0.68 -9.32 -5.33
C LEU A 26 -1.78 -8.69 -4.47
N ALA A 27 -1.63 -7.41 -4.10
CA ALA A 27 -2.63 -6.68 -3.33
C ALA A 27 -3.96 -6.59 -4.08
N MET A 28 -3.94 -6.29 -5.37
CA MET A 28 -5.16 -6.22 -6.17
C MET A 28 -5.88 -7.57 -6.23
N ASP A 29 -5.12 -8.67 -6.28
CA ASP A 29 -5.70 -10.02 -6.24
C ASP A 29 -6.30 -10.36 -4.88
N LYS A 30 -5.60 -10.02 -3.80
CA LYS A 30 -5.98 -10.46 -2.43
C LYS A 30 -6.96 -9.54 -1.72
N LEU A 31 -6.95 -8.24 -2.00
CA LEU A 31 -7.79 -7.27 -1.31
C LEU A 31 -9.17 -7.10 -1.94
N HIS A 32 -9.32 -7.44 -3.21
CA HIS A 32 -10.54 -7.19 -3.99
C HIS A 32 -10.94 -5.71 -4.00
N ALA A 33 -9.92 -4.83 -4.01
CA ALA A 33 -10.13 -3.40 -4.15
C ALA A 33 -10.63 -3.06 -5.55
N GLU A 34 -11.40 -1.97 -5.66
CA GLU A 34 -11.88 -1.48 -6.95
C GLU A 34 -10.73 -0.92 -7.79
N LYS A 35 -9.83 -0.19 -7.14
CA LYS A 35 -8.65 0.43 -7.76
C LYS A 35 -7.48 0.44 -6.78
N GLY A 36 -6.27 0.48 -7.33
CA GLY A 36 -5.05 0.66 -6.56
C GLY A 36 -4.11 1.62 -7.27
N TRP A 37 -3.44 2.45 -6.49
CA TRP A 37 -2.47 3.43 -6.98
C TRP A 37 -1.21 3.40 -6.15
N ARG A 38 -0.11 3.83 -6.77
CA ARG A 38 1.16 4.09 -6.09
C ARG A 38 1.63 5.50 -6.40
N PHE A 39 2.27 6.11 -5.40
CA PHE A 39 2.79 7.46 -5.55
C PHE A 39 4.15 7.59 -4.86
N TRP A 40 5.07 8.32 -5.47
CA TRP A 40 6.24 8.86 -4.78
C TRP A 40 5.97 10.34 -4.52
N SER A 41 6.25 10.79 -3.30
CA SER A 41 6.10 12.19 -2.94
C SER A 41 7.12 13.05 -3.71
N ARG A 42 6.65 14.18 -4.26
CA ARG A 42 7.53 15.14 -4.94
C ARG A 42 8.20 16.09 -3.94
N SER A 43 7.58 16.32 -2.79
CA SER A 43 8.13 17.17 -1.75
C SER A 43 9.10 16.46 -0.83
N ASP A 44 8.95 15.13 -0.68
CA ASP A 44 9.87 14.27 0.08
C ASP A 44 10.08 12.97 -0.69
N PRO A 45 11.18 12.85 -1.47
CA PRO A 45 11.43 11.68 -2.30
C PRO A 45 11.59 10.35 -1.53
N SER A 46 11.76 10.42 -0.21
CA SER A 46 11.85 9.22 0.63
C SER A 46 10.50 8.58 0.91
N VAL A 47 9.41 9.27 0.60
CA VAL A 47 8.06 8.83 0.98
C VAL A 47 7.33 8.23 -0.22
N HIS A 48 6.85 7.01 -0.02
CA HIS A 48 6.01 6.27 -0.96
C HIS A 48 4.61 6.12 -0.39
N TYR A 49 3.60 6.25 -1.24
CA TYR A 49 2.21 5.99 -0.88
C TYR A 49 1.64 4.89 -1.77
N ALA A 50 0.85 4.02 -1.19
CA ALA A 50 -0.05 3.13 -1.91
C ALA A 50 -1.48 3.42 -1.44
N MET A 51 -2.40 3.49 -2.38
CA MET A 51 -3.80 3.78 -2.09
C MET A 51 -4.67 2.72 -2.74
N TYR A 52 -5.65 2.22 -1.98
CA TYR A 52 -6.61 1.25 -2.48
C TYR A 52 -8.01 1.77 -2.22
N GLU A 53 -8.85 1.72 -3.25
CA GLU A 53 -10.24 2.15 -3.16
C GLU A 53 -11.16 0.94 -3.00
N PHE A 54 -12.06 1.04 -2.04
CA PHE A 54 -13.07 0.02 -1.79
C PHE A 54 -14.46 0.60 -2.04
N LYS A 55 -15.39 -0.27 -2.36
CA LYS A 55 -16.77 0.08 -2.66
C LYS A 55 -17.43 0.84 -1.51
N ASP A 56 -17.22 0.35 -0.28
CA ASP A 56 -17.80 0.92 0.93
C ASP A 56 -16.98 0.52 2.16
N MET A 57 -17.32 1.10 3.30
CA MET A 57 -16.61 0.84 4.56
C MET A 57 -16.78 -0.61 5.03
N ALA A 58 -17.93 -1.21 4.80
CA ALA A 58 -18.19 -2.60 5.19
C ALA A 58 -17.25 -3.56 4.43
N THR A 59 -17.07 -3.34 3.13
CA THR A 59 -16.14 -4.12 2.29
C THR A 59 -14.71 -3.94 2.76
N LEU A 60 -14.31 -2.71 3.08
CA LEU A 60 -12.97 -2.42 3.60
C LEU A 60 -12.72 -3.14 4.93
N ARG A 61 -13.64 -3.07 5.87
CA ARG A 61 -13.51 -3.74 7.18
C ARG A 61 -13.40 -5.24 7.03
N LYS A 62 -14.20 -5.82 6.17
CA LYS A 62 -14.14 -7.25 5.87
C LYS A 62 -12.78 -7.64 5.29
N CYS A 63 -12.25 -6.80 4.40
CA CYS A 63 -10.92 -7.00 3.82
C CYS A 63 -9.83 -7.00 4.89
N LEU A 64 -9.88 -6.05 5.84
CA LEU A 64 -8.87 -5.94 6.91
C LEU A 64 -8.84 -7.17 7.82
N ASP A 65 -9.95 -7.89 7.94
CA ASP A 65 -10.03 -9.11 8.73
C ASP A 65 -9.72 -10.38 7.92
N SER A 66 -9.44 -10.23 6.62
CA SER A 66 -9.26 -11.37 5.72
C SER A 66 -7.87 -11.99 5.81
N PRO A 67 -7.74 -13.29 5.49
CA PRO A 67 -6.42 -13.94 5.38
C PRO A 67 -5.56 -13.30 4.28
N GLY A 68 -6.18 -12.81 3.21
CA GLY A 68 -5.46 -12.14 2.12
C GLY A 68 -4.74 -10.88 2.58
N PHE A 69 -5.39 -10.08 3.43
CA PHE A 69 -4.76 -8.89 4.00
C PHE A 69 -3.57 -9.27 4.91
N LYS A 70 -3.74 -10.27 5.76
CA LYS A 70 -2.66 -10.76 6.64
C LYS A 70 -1.47 -11.27 5.83
N MET A 71 -1.73 -11.93 4.70
CA MET A 71 -0.69 -12.41 3.80
C MET A 71 0.09 -11.24 3.19
N LEU A 72 -0.60 -10.15 2.80
CA LEU A 72 0.05 -8.97 2.25
C LEU A 72 0.93 -8.27 3.28
N VAL A 73 0.47 -8.16 4.52
CA VAL A 73 1.27 -7.59 5.61
C VAL A 73 2.54 -8.41 5.81
N ALA A 74 2.43 -9.73 5.85
CA ALA A 74 3.57 -10.63 6.00
C ALA A 74 4.54 -10.53 4.80
N ASP A 75 4.02 -10.43 3.59
CA ASP A 75 4.82 -10.27 2.37
C ASP A 75 5.68 -9.01 2.42
N PHE A 76 5.09 -7.90 2.84
CA PHE A 76 5.82 -6.64 3.00
C PHE A 76 6.86 -6.73 4.12
N ASP A 77 6.48 -7.22 5.29
CA ASP A 77 7.36 -7.30 6.45
C ASP A 77 8.56 -8.22 6.21
N GLU A 78 8.38 -9.29 5.45
CA GLU A 78 9.44 -10.20 5.08
C GLU A 78 10.43 -9.55 4.10
N ALA A 79 9.92 -8.85 3.09
CA ALA A 79 10.76 -8.22 2.08
C ALA A 79 11.45 -6.95 2.58
N TRP A 80 10.78 -6.15 3.43
CA TRP A 80 11.23 -4.84 3.86
C TRP A 80 11.07 -4.65 5.38
N PRO A 81 11.74 -5.48 6.21
CA PRO A 81 11.52 -5.45 7.66
C PRO A 81 11.96 -4.15 8.34
N GLN A 82 12.88 -3.39 7.70
CA GLN A 82 13.40 -2.14 8.25
C GLN A 82 12.60 -0.91 7.81
N VAL A 83 11.62 -1.06 6.93
CA VAL A 83 10.85 0.07 6.42
C VAL A 83 9.76 0.45 7.41
N THR A 84 9.76 1.71 7.83
CA THR A 84 8.70 2.27 8.63
C THR A 84 7.51 2.59 7.74
N ARG A 85 6.34 2.07 8.11
CA ARG A 85 5.11 2.37 7.39
C ARG A 85 3.96 2.63 8.34
N SER A 86 3.00 3.41 7.86
CA SER A 86 1.76 3.69 8.56
C SER A 86 0.58 3.51 7.60
N ARG A 87 -0.57 3.22 8.15
CA ARG A 87 -1.80 3.02 7.38
C ARG A 87 -2.87 3.99 7.88
N ASP A 88 -3.61 4.55 6.94
CA ASP A 88 -4.71 5.44 7.24
C ASP A 88 -5.95 5.02 6.46
N LEU A 89 -7.08 4.93 7.14
CA LEU A 89 -8.37 4.68 6.52
C LEU A 89 -9.03 6.04 6.30
N ILE A 90 -9.24 6.38 5.03
CA ILE A 90 -9.78 7.68 4.65
C ILE A 90 -11.08 7.48 3.89
N GLU A 91 -11.99 8.43 4.03
CA GLU A 91 -13.29 8.41 3.38
C GLU A 91 -13.40 9.58 2.41
N ILE A 92 -13.88 9.31 1.20
CA ILE A 92 -14.18 10.38 0.24
C ILE A 92 -15.44 11.06 0.71
N VAL A 93 -15.32 12.33 1.12
CA VAL A 93 -16.47 13.11 1.58
C VAL A 93 -17.00 14.04 0.49
N GLN A 94 -16.23 14.25 -0.58
CA GLN A 94 -16.63 15.10 -1.70
C GLN A 94 -15.74 14.86 -2.90
N GLU A 95 -16.35 14.81 -4.05
CA GLU A 95 -15.65 14.82 -5.34
C GLU A 95 -16.06 16.07 -6.11
N ALA A 96 -15.12 16.70 -6.79
CA ALA A 96 -15.39 17.87 -7.61
C ALA A 96 -15.49 17.50 -9.10
#